data_b2cfb7a6bd6561a7e0fe4a6601dec419
#
_entry.id   b2cfb7a6bd6561a7e0fe4a6601dec419
#
_cell.length_a   1.000
_cell.length_b   1.000
_cell.length_c   1.000
_cell.angle_alpha   90.00
_cell.angle_beta   90.00
_cell.angle_gamma   90.00
#
_symmetry.space_group_name_H-M   'P 1'
#
loop_
_entity.id
_entity.type
_entity.pdbx_description
1 polymer ?
#
loop_
_entity_poly.entity_id
_entity_poly.type
_entity_poly.pdbx_seq_one_letter_code
_entity_poly.pdbx_strand_id
1 'polypeptide(L)'
;MFSFKNYLAVTTLEEAYNELLKNKKNIVLGGTSYLRMGNVSYNTAIDLSNLALNYIREEGEYIHIGAMTSFRDLETNEITQKIFDGILDKCVRGIIGVQFRTNVTVGATVFSKYGFSDLIPTLLAMGATVVLYNGGEISLEEYLKEEGLRRDILVEVKVRKDGRGSFQSIRKSKTDYAITNVCVTKTEAGIRAAIGVRPGKAVLSYRAMDILNSNEITDEIIDKACEAMSEEVTFGSNMRGTGEYRRAVSKNLLKRAIKEVL
;
A
#
# COMPACT_ATOMS: atom_id res chain seq x y z
N MET A 1 -5.99 1.35 -25.92
CA MET A 1 -5.12 0.25 -25.42
C MET A 1 -3.71 0.79 -25.40
N PHE A 2 -2.95 0.59 -24.31
CA PHE A 2 -1.54 0.97 -24.28
C PHE A 2 -0.74 0.16 -25.31
N SER A 3 0.37 0.72 -25.80
CA SER A 3 1.25 0.07 -26.77
C SER A 3 2.71 0.42 -26.45
N PHE A 4 3.62 -0.38 -26.96
CA PHE A 4 5.06 -0.14 -26.85
C PHE A 4 5.75 -0.55 -28.16
N LYS A 5 6.87 0.13 -28.50
CA LYS A 5 7.62 -0.16 -29.72
C LYS A 5 8.55 -1.36 -29.52
N ASN A 6 9.16 -1.46 -28.33
CA ASN A 6 10.12 -2.50 -28.00
C ASN A 6 9.73 -3.18 -26.69
N TYR A 7 10.08 -4.44 -26.56
CA TYR A 7 9.95 -5.24 -25.33
C TYR A 7 11.33 -5.77 -24.95
N LEU A 8 11.70 -5.65 -23.68
CA LEU A 8 12.97 -6.11 -23.15
C LEU A 8 12.73 -6.86 -21.84
N ALA A 9 12.99 -8.18 -21.86
CA ALA A 9 13.08 -8.99 -20.66
C ALA A 9 14.52 -8.92 -20.15
N VAL A 10 14.72 -8.18 -19.05
CA VAL A 10 16.05 -7.94 -18.48
C VAL A 10 16.49 -9.10 -17.58
N THR A 11 17.81 -9.23 -17.42
CA THR A 11 18.44 -10.25 -16.57
C THR A 11 19.10 -9.68 -15.33
N THR A 12 19.27 -8.36 -15.26
CA THR A 12 19.81 -7.66 -14.07
C THR A 12 19.07 -6.36 -13.78
N LEU A 13 19.11 -5.92 -12.53
CA LEU A 13 18.55 -4.61 -12.13
C LEU A 13 19.29 -3.46 -12.79
N GLU A 14 20.61 -3.60 -12.97
CA GLU A 14 21.43 -2.62 -13.66
C GLU A 14 20.97 -2.42 -15.11
N GLU A 15 20.75 -3.51 -15.85
CA GLU A 15 20.23 -3.47 -17.22
C GLU A 15 18.86 -2.77 -17.26
N ALA A 16 17.95 -3.14 -16.33
CA ALA A 16 16.62 -2.53 -16.23
C ALA A 16 16.71 -1.02 -15.97
N TYR A 17 17.54 -0.61 -15.02
CA TYR A 17 17.73 0.80 -14.66
C TYR A 17 18.34 1.61 -15.80
N ASN A 18 19.41 1.10 -16.42
CA ASN A 18 20.06 1.74 -17.56
C ASN A 18 19.09 1.90 -18.73
N GLU A 19 18.31 0.87 -19.05
CA GLU A 19 17.29 0.97 -20.10
C GLU A 19 16.19 1.98 -19.72
N LEU A 20 15.73 1.98 -18.47
CA LEU A 20 14.73 2.93 -17.99
C LEU A 20 15.18 4.39 -18.24
N LEU A 21 16.44 4.70 -18.03
CA LEU A 21 16.97 6.06 -18.17
C LEU A 21 17.19 6.51 -19.62
N LYS A 22 17.38 5.59 -20.58
CA LYS A 22 17.63 5.94 -22.00
C LYS A 22 16.54 6.77 -22.64
N ASN A 23 15.26 6.58 -22.23
CA ASN A 23 14.15 7.30 -22.82
C ASN A 23 13.04 7.56 -21.80
N LYS A 24 12.54 8.81 -21.73
CA LYS A 24 11.44 9.19 -20.82
C LYS A 24 10.17 8.38 -21.02
N LYS A 25 9.96 7.79 -22.20
CA LYS A 25 8.83 6.92 -22.54
C LYS A 25 9.11 5.42 -22.28
N ASN A 26 10.27 5.06 -21.73
CA ASN A 26 10.49 3.69 -21.26
C ASN A 26 9.73 3.46 -19.94
N ILE A 27 9.17 2.27 -19.78
CA ILE A 27 8.34 1.93 -18.63
C ILE A 27 8.68 0.55 -18.10
N VAL A 28 8.74 0.42 -16.78
CA VAL A 28 8.87 -0.87 -16.09
C VAL A 28 7.49 -1.52 -16.00
N LEU A 29 7.41 -2.79 -16.34
CA LEU A 29 6.21 -3.61 -16.21
C LEU A 29 6.17 -4.28 -14.84
N GLY A 30 5.11 -4.02 -14.09
CA GLY A 30 4.64 -4.90 -13.03
C GLY A 30 3.52 -5.79 -13.57
N GLY A 31 2.50 -6.12 -12.78
CA GLY A 31 1.37 -6.93 -13.23
C GLY A 31 0.46 -6.30 -14.30
N THR A 32 0.75 -5.09 -14.74
CA THR A 32 0.12 -4.34 -15.85
C THR A 32 -1.40 -4.10 -15.78
N SER A 33 -2.07 -4.50 -14.70
CA SER A 33 -3.53 -4.49 -14.58
C SER A 33 -4.18 -3.13 -14.86
N TYR A 34 -3.56 -2.03 -14.43
CA TYR A 34 -4.04 -0.67 -14.70
C TYR A 34 -3.39 -0.06 -15.94
N LEU A 35 -2.16 -0.42 -16.23
CA LEU A 35 -1.43 0.09 -17.40
C LEU A 35 -2.18 -0.22 -18.71
N ARG A 36 -2.67 -1.46 -18.84
CA ARG A 36 -3.42 -1.91 -20.03
C ARG A 36 -4.76 -1.23 -20.24
N MET A 37 -5.32 -0.56 -19.22
CA MET A 37 -6.55 0.23 -19.35
C MET A 37 -6.29 1.63 -19.91
N GLY A 38 -5.02 2.06 -19.95
CA GLY A 38 -4.62 3.32 -20.54
C GLY A 38 -4.51 3.26 -22.06
N ASN A 39 -4.22 4.41 -22.66
CA ASN A 39 -4.03 4.60 -24.11
C ASN A 39 -2.66 5.21 -24.44
N VAL A 40 -1.72 5.16 -23.50
CA VAL A 40 -0.37 5.72 -23.68
C VAL A 40 0.47 4.80 -24.55
N SER A 41 1.26 5.41 -25.44
CA SER A 41 2.27 4.71 -26.25
C SER A 41 3.66 4.91 -25.63
N TYR A 42 4.27 3.78 -25.25
CA TYR A 42 5.60 3.74 -24.66
C TYR A 42 6.66 3.41 -25.70
N ASN A 43 7.95 3.67 -25.38
CA ASN A 43 9.07 3.31 -26.24
C ASN A 43 9.51 1.87 -25.97
N THR A 44 10.03 1.59 -24.78
CA THR A 44 10.42 0.23 -24.36
C THR A 44 9.64 -0.17 -23.11
N ALA A 45 9.03 -1.35 -23.16
CA ALA A 45 8.48 -2.03 -22.00
C ALA A 45 9.55 -2.93 -21.39
N ILE A 46 9.93 -2.66 -20.13
CA ILE A 46 11.00 -3.35 -19.40
C ILE A 46 10.35 -4.36 -18.47
N ASP A 47 10.57 -5.63 -18.73
CA ASP A 47 9.99 -6.73 -17.96
C ASP A 47 11.00 -7.27 -16.93
N LEU A 48 10.59 -7.26 -15.65
CA LEU A 48 11.40 -7.70 -14.52
C LEU A 48 11.20 -9.18 -14.17
N SER A 49 10.43 -9.94 -14.94
CA SER A 49 10.03 -11.32 -14.59
C SER A 49 11.21 -12.27 -14.35
N ASN A 50 12.35 -12.03 -15.01
CA ASN A 50 13.56 -12.85 -14.85
C ASN A 50 14.41 -12.50 -13.63
N LEU A 51 14.06 -11.44 -12.87
CA LEU A 51 14.89 -10.95 -11.76
C LEU A 51 14.60 -11.63 -10.42
N ALA A 52 13.73 -12.64 -10.39
CA ALA A 52 13.33 -13.34 -9.16
C ALA A 52 12.88 -12.40 -8.01
N LEU A 53 12.18 -11.32 -8.34
CA LEU A 53 11.65 -10.35 -7.37
C LEU A 53 10.27 -10.74 -6.80
N ASN A 54 9.84 -11.99 -6.95
CA ASN A 54 8.58 -12.54 -6.41
C ASN A 54 8.87 -13.40 -5.18
N TYR A 55 9.20 -12.76 -4.07
CA TYR A 55 9.50 -13.45 -2.82
C TYR A 55 8.85 -12.76 -1.61
N ILE A 56 8.61 -13.56 -0.56
CA ILE A 56 8.30 -13.12 0.78
C ILE A 56 9.22 -13.92 1.69
N ARG A 57 10.14 -13.23 2.36
CA ARG A 57 11.14 -13.87 3.22
C ARG A 57 11.31 -13.12 4.53
N GLU A 58 11.59 -13.87 5.58
CA GLU A 58 11.96 -13.31 6.88
C GLU A 58 13.49 -13.20 6.96
N GLU A 59 13.98 -12.03 7.37
CA GLU A 59 15.40 -11.80 7.57
C GLU A 59 15.59 -10.86 8.78
N GLY A 60 16.12 -11.40 9.85
CA GLY A 60 16.25 -10.69 11.13
C GLY A 60 14.89 -10.23 11.67
N GLU A 61 14.74 -8.93 11.90
CA GLU A 61 13.53 -8.31 12.42
C GLU A 61 12.54 -7.88 11.33
N TYR A 62 12.84 -8.19 10.07
CA TYR A 62 12.07 -7.71 8.93
C TYR A 62 11.52 -8.84 8.06
N ILE A 63 10.39 -8.55 7.45
CA ILE A 63 9.85 -9.29 6.33
C ILE A 63 10.14 -8.50 5.06
N HIS A 64 10.79 -9.13 4.12
CA HIS A 64 11.12 -8.61 2.80
C HIS A 64 10.12 -9.13 1.78
N ILE A 65 9.49 -8.21 1.06
CA ILE A 65 8.46 -8.49 0.06
C ILE A 65 8.94 -7.94 -1.28
N GLY A 66 9.35 -8.82 -2.17
CA GLY A 66 9.85 -8.44 -3.50
C GLY A 66 8.81 -7.71 -4.35
N ALA A 67 9.27 -6.83 -5.22
CA ALA A 67 8.39 -5.97 -6.01
C ALA A 67 7.44 -6.73 -6.95
N MET A 68 7.84 -7.91 -7.43
CA MET A 68 7.02 -8.75 -8.32
C MET A 68 6.12 -9.73 -7.56
N THR A 69 6.13 -9.73 -6.23
CA THR A 69 5.19 -10.49 -5.40
C THR A 69 3.76 -10.05 -5.71
N SER A 70 2.90 -11.00 -6.05
CA SER A 70 1.51 -10.72 -6.39
C SER A 70 0.64 -10.53 -5.13
N PHE A 71 -0.52 -9.92 -5.28
CA PHE A 71 -1.51 -9.88 -4.20
C PHE A 71 -2.00 -11.28 -3.81
N ARG A 72 -1.99 -12.24 -4.77
CA ARG A 72 -2.32 -13.63 -4.45
C ARG A 72 -1.25 -14.27 -3.57
N ASP A 73 0.02 -13.97 -3.80
CA ASP A 73 1.09 -14.45 -2.92
C ASP A 73 0.95 -13.87 -1.52
N LEU A 74 0.64 -12.56 -1.37
CA LEU A 74 0.33 -11.96 -0.07
C LEU A 74 -0.86 -12.63 0.63
N GLU A 75 -1.90 -13.00 -0.12
CA GLU A 75 -3.11 -13.64 0.40
C GLU A 75 -2.85 -15.05 0.94
N THR A 76 -1.92 -15.81 0.33
CA THR A 76 -1.74 -17.24 0.58
C THR A 76 -0.46 -17.61 1.32
N ASN A 77 0.46 -16.69 1.48
CA ASN A 77 1.74 -16.96 2.14
C ASN A 77 1.55 -17.03 3.67
N GLU A 78 2.15 -18.04 4.30
CA GLU A 78 2.02 -18.26 5.75
C GLU A 78 2.60 -17.14 6.60
N ILE A 79 3.65 -16.46 6.13
CA ILE A 79 4.27 -15.33 6.86
C ILE A 79 3.27 -14.18 6.92
N THR A 80 2.71 -13.77 5.78
CA THR A 80 1.78 -12.64 5.69
C THR A 80 0.45 -12.89 6.39
N GLN A 81 0.04 -14.17 6.53
CA GLN A 81 -1.13 -14.57 7.28
C GLN A 81 -0.93 -14.51 8.80
N LYS A 82 0.31 -14.52 9.28
CA LYS A 82 0.65 -14.52 10.72
C LYS A 82 1.02 -13.13 11.25
N ILE A 83 1.89 -12.40 10.52
CA ILE A 83 2.37 -11.11 11.02
C ILE A 83 1.23 -10.09 11.12
N PHE A 84 1.27 -9.26 12.16
CA PHE A 84 0.25 -8.23 12.41
C PHE A 84 -1.19 -8.77 12.29
N ASP A 85 -1.45 -9.94 12.87
CA ASP A 85 -2.77 -10.61 12.80
C ASP A 85 -3.27 -10.85 11.36
N GLY A 86 -2.36 -10.98 10.39
CA GLY A 86 -2.68 -11.26 8.99
C GLY A 86 -3.26 -10.07 8.20
N ILE A 87 -2.93 -8.82 8.56
CA ILE A 87 -3.50 -7.65 7.86
C ILE A 87 -3.10 -7.57 6.39
N LEU A 88 -1.93 -8.11 6.00
CA LEU A 88 -1.50 -8.13 4.60
C LEU A 88 -2.39 -9.03 3.73
N ASP A 89 -2.78 -10.19 4.25
CA ASP A 89 -3.79 -11.03 3.61
C ASP A 89 -5.17 -10.33 3.64
N LYS A 90 -5.60 -9.88 4.82
CA LYS A 90 -6.92 -9.27 5.01
C LYS A 90 -7.17 -8.07 4.08
N CYS A 91 -6.16 -7.22 3.85
CA CYS A 91 -6.32 -6.05 3.00
C CYS A 91 -6.46 -6.39 1.51
N VAL A 92 -5.86 -7.48 1.03
CA VAL A 92 -5.88 -7.83 -0.40
C VAL A 92 -6.94 -8.87 -0.79
N ARG A 93 -7.31 -9.78 0.11
CA ARG A 93 -8.22 -10.93 -0.18
C ARG A 93 -9.58 -10.52 -0.75
N GLY A 94 -10.09 -9.34 -0.41
CA GLY A 94 -11.37 -8.80 -0.88
C GLY A 94 -11.31 -8.07 -2.22
N ILE A 95 -10.14 -7.93 -2.84
CA ILE A 95 -9.97 -7.13 -4.05
C ILE A 95 -10.35 -7.95 -5.28
N ILE A 96 -11.45 -7.57 -5.94
CA ILE A 96 -11.97 -8.13 -7.21
C ILE A 96 -12.04 -9.67 -7.16
N GLY A 97 -11.09 -10.37 -7.77
CA GLY A 97 -11.05 -11.82 -7.88
C GLY A 97 -9.63 -12.37 -7.92
N VAL A 98 -9.48 -13.69 -7.81
CA VAL A 98 -8.18 -14.36 -7.80
C VAL A 98 -7.37 -14.01 -9.05
N GLN A 99 -7.99 -14.06 -10.24
CA GLN A 99 -7.32 -13.75 -11.51
C GLN A 99 -6.73 -12.32 -11.52
N PHE A 100 -7.40 -11.37 -10.90
CA PHE A 100 -6.88 -10.02 -10.76
C PHE A 100 -5.71 -9.97 -9.78
N ARG A 101 -5.87 -10.59 -8.61
CA ARG A 101 -4.84 -10.59 -7.57
C ARG A 101 -3.56 -11.33 -7.97
N THR A 102 -3.65 -12.32 -8.85
CA THR A 102 -2.47 -13.01 -9.42
C THR A 102 -1.64 -12.09 -10.31
N ASN A 103 -2.25 -11.05 -10.90
CA ASN A 103 -1.55 -10.12 -11.80
C ASN A 103 -1.10 -8.82 -11.13
N VAL A 104 -1.75 -8.38 -10.06
CA VAL A 104 -1.37 -7.14 -9.37
C VAL A 104 -0.18 -7.39 -8.46
N THR A 105 0.89 -6.61 -8.62
CA THR A 105 2.09 -6.75 -7.82
C THR A 105 2.23 -5.67 -6.75
N VAL A 106 2.93 -6.00 -5.67
CA VAL A 106 3.25 -5.08 -4.58
C VAL A 106 4.01 -3.87 -5.11
N GLY A 107 5.08 -4.11 -5.88
CA GLY A 107 5.91 -3.05 -6.43
C GLY A 107 5.15 -2.09 -7.31
N ALA A 108 4.35 -2.59 -8.28
CA ALA A 108 3.56 -1.74 -9.15
C ALA A 108 2.54 -0.89 -8.37
N THR A 109 1.92 -1.46 -7.34
CA THR A 109 0.95 -0.76 -6.50
C THR A 109 1.60 0.36 -5.69
N VAL A 110 2.71 0.07 -5.01
CA VAL A 110 3.43 1.04 -4.18
C VAL A 110 4.06 2.11 -5.05
N PHE A 111 4.73 1.72 -6.13
CA PHE A 111 5.38 2.65 -7.06
C PHE A 111 4.40 3.67 -7.66
N SER A 112 3.20 3.21 -8.03
CA SER A 112 2.17 4.06 -8.64
C SER A 112 1.47 4.99 -7.65
N LYS A 113 1.67 4.82 -6.34
CA LYS A 113 1.07 5.65 -5.27
C LYS A 113 -0.45 5.78 -5.38
N TYR A 114 -1.14 4.71 -5.82
CA TYR A 114 -2.58 4.76 -6.11
C TYR A 114 -3.42 5.11 -4.87
N GLY A 115 -4.20 6.19 -4.99
CA GLY A 115 -5.06 6.68 -3.91
C GLY A 115 -6.29 5.80 -3.61
N PHE A 116 -6.55 4.74 -4.39
CA PHE A 116 -7.60 3.75 -4.15
C PHE A 116 -7.07 2.42 -3.60
N SER A 117 -5.79 2.35 -3.23
CA SER A 117 -5.15 1.13 -2.74
C SER A 117 -5.61 0.75 -1.34
N ASP A 118 -5.84 -0.54 -1.12
CA ASP A 118 -6.01 -1.10 0.22
C ASP A 118 -4.67 -1.52 0.83
N LEU A 119 -3.68 -1.86 -0.01
CA LEU A 119 -2.35 -2.28 0.44
C LEU A 119 -1.51 -1.10 0.97
N ILE A 120 -1.51 0.05 0.29
CA ILE A 120 -0.66 1.20 0.68
C ILE A 120 -0.94 1.68 2.11
N PRO A 121 -2.20 1.93 2.55
CA PRO A 121 -2.45 2.33 3.94
C PRO A 121 -2.07 1.24 4.95
N THR A 122 -2.18 -0.04 4.58
CA THR A 122 -1.73 -1.15 5.42
C THR A 122 -0.22 -1.11 5.63
N LEU A 123 0.56 -1.03 4.55
CA LEU A 123 2.01 -0.88 4.61
C LEU A 123 2.45 0.40 5.35
N LEU A 124 1.71 1.49 5.16
CA LEU A 124 1.98 2.78 5.82
C LEU A 124 1.79 2.67 7.35
N ALA A 125 0.71 2.02 7.80
CA ALA A 125 0.50 1.74 9.23
C ALA A 125 1.58 0.82 9.80
N MET A 126 2.04 -0.18 9.04
CA MET A 126 3.15 -1.07 9.42
C MET A 126 4.51 -0.36 9.47
N GLY A 127 4.61 0.91 9.06
CA GLY A 127 5.89 1.63 9.01
C GLY A 127 6.84 1.10 7.95
N ALA A 128 6.32 0.68 6.81
CA ALA A 128 7.09 0.07 5.74
C ALA A 128 8.21 0.96 5.19
N THR A 129 9.30 0.34 4.78
CA THR A 129 10.40 0.93 4.01
C THR A 129 10.33 0.44 2.58
N VAL A 130 10.49 1.34 1.63
CA VAL A 130 10.62 1.06 0.19
C VAL A 130 12.10 1.00 -0.15
N VAL A 131 12.52 -0.05 -0.86
CA VAL A 131 13.89 -0.20 -1.35
C VAL A 131 13.90 0.04 -2.86
N LEU A 132 14.64 1.06 -3.26
CA LEU A 132 14.83 1.44 -4.65
C LEU A 132 16.23 1.04 -5.11
N TYR A 133 16.37 0.67 -6.38
CA TYR A 133 17.66 0.23 -6.92
C TYR A 133 18.76 1.29 -6.80
N ASN A 134 18.49 2.51 -7.25
CA ASN A 134 19.44 3.60 -7.18
C ASN A 134 19.22 4.51 -5.97
N GLY A 135 17.97 4.71 -5.58
CA GLY A 135 17.59 5.61 -4.48
C GLY A 135 17.75 5.04 -3.08
N GLY A 136 18.12 3.74 -2.95
CA GLY A 136 18.28 3.08 -1.66
C GLY A 136 16.99 2.96 -0.86
N GLU A 137 17.11 2.93 0.46
CA GLU A 137 15.99 2.80 1.39
C GLU A 137 15.35 4.15 1.71
N ILE A 138 14.04 4.20 1.66
CA ILE A 138 13.24 5.37 2.03
C ILE A 138 11.98 4.91 2.76
N SER A 139 11.53 5.61 3.80
CA SER A 139 10.25 5.29 4.41
C SER A 139 9.11 5.41 3.39
N LEU A 140 8.11 4.50 3.47
CA LEU A 140 6.95 4.59 2.58
C LEU A 140 6.23 5.93 2.74
N GLU A 141 6.24 6.51 3.92
CA GLU A 141 5.64 7.81 4.18
C GLU A 141 6.32 8.93 3.39
N GLU A 142 7.65 9.01 3.43
CA GLU A 142 8.42 9.99 2.65
C GLU A 142 8.25 9.75 1.16
N TYR A 143 8.32 8.49 0.74
CA TYR A 143 8.07 8.11 -0.65
C TYR A 143 6.71 8.59 -1.17
N LEU A 144 5.65 8.49 -0.35
CA LEU A 144 4.31 8.97 -0.72
C LEU A 144 4.20 10.50 -0.79
N LYS A 145 4.99 11.24 0.01
CA LYS A 145 5.02 12.72 -0.02
C LYS A 145 5.61 13.27 -1.31
N GLU A 146 6.50 12.53 -1.95
CA GLU A 146 7.10 12.97 -3.20
C GLU A 146 6.06 13.18 -4.30
N GLU A 147 6.25 14.25 -5.07
CA GLU A 147 5.45 14.52 -6.27
C GLU A 147 5.93 13.67 -7.45
N GLY A 148 4.98 13.19 -8.24
CA GLY A 148 5.25 12.39 -9.42
C GLY A 148 5.79 10.99 -9.13
N LEU A 149 6.33 10.35 -10.16
CA LEU A 149 6.95 9.04 -10.11
C LEU A 149 8.47 9.18 -10.33
N ARG A 150 9.24 8.55 -9.47
CA ARG A 150 10.70 8.49 -9.64
C ARG A 150 11.08 7.73 -10.92
N ARG A 151 12.21 8.10 -11.49
CA ARG A 151 12.86 7.31 -12.56
C ARG A 151 13.81 6.31 -11.91
N ASP A 152 13.24 5.32 -11.24
CA ASP A 152 13.95 4.29 -10.50
C ASP A 152 13.18 2.96 -10.55
N ILE A 153 13.76 1.91 -10.00
CA ILE A 153 13.14 0.59 -9.91
C ILE A 153 12.91 0.26 -8.45
N LEU A 154 11.65 0.03 -8.09
CA LEU A 154 11.30 -0.49 -6.78
C LEU A 154 11.66 -1.99 -6.75
N VAL A 155 12.55 -2.35 -5.82
CA VAL A 155 13.07 -3.72 -5.69
C VAL A 155 12.26 -4.52 -4.69
N GLU A 156 12.00 -3.96 -3.51
CA GLU A 156 11.21 -4.61 -2.46
C GLU A 156 10.58 -3.60 -1.50
N VAL A 157 9.69 -4.09 -0.68
CA VAL A 157 9.14 -3.40 0.50
C VAL A 157 9.53 -4.20 1.74
N LYS A 158 10.02 -3.51 2.77
CA LYS A 158 10.37 -4.10 4.06
C LYS A 158 9.37 -3.66 5.12
N VAL A 159 8.92 -4.59 5.96
CA VAL A 159 8.11 -4.32 7.16
C VAL A 159 8.72 -5.03 8.37
N ARG A 160 8.58 -4.48 9.56
CA ARG A 160 8.92 -5.23 10.79
C ARG A 160 7.96 -6.41 10.93
N LYS A 161 8.39 -7.47 11.63
CA LYS A 161 7.59 -8.69 11.79
C LYS A 161 6.69 -8.68 13.02
N ASP A 162 6.97 -7.81 13.98
CA ASP A 162 6.34 -7.74 15.30
C ASP A 162 5.21 -6.72 15.36
N GLY A 163 4.11 -7.10 15.98
CA GLY A 163 2.99 -6.21 16.24
C GLY A 163 1.63 -6.86 16.01
N ARG A 164 0.60 -6.14 16.40
CA ARG A 164 -0.81 -6.44 16.11
C ARG A 164 -1.34 -5.49 15.03
N GLY A 165 -2.32 -5.92 14.27
CA GLY A 165 -2.86 -5.12 13.19
C GLY A 165 -4.34 -5.36 12.91
N SER A 166 -5.03 -4.29 12.51
CA SER A 166 -6.41 -4.36 12.04
C SER A 166 -6.59 -3.55 10.76
N PHE A 167 -7.22 -4.16 9.77
CA PHE A 167 -7.61 -3.51 8.52
C PHE A 167 -9.14 -3.47 8.42
N GLN A 168 -9.70 -2.27 8.34
CA GLN A 168 -11.15 -2.03 8.23
C GLN A 168 -11.46 -1.31 6.92
N SER A 169 -12.51 -1.72 6.24
CA SER A 169 -12.94 -1.04 5.02
C SER A 169 -14.46 -1.09 4.84
N ILE A 170 -15.00 -0.10 4.13
CA ILE A 170 -16.38 -0.12 3.65
C ILE A 170 -16.40 -0.16 2.12
N ARG A 171 -17.25 -1.02 1.57
CA ARG A 171 -17.41 -1.27 0.13
C ARG A 171 -18.90 -1.31 -0.21
N LYS A 172 -19.24 -1.05 -1.48
CA LYS A 172 -20.62 -1.21 -1.97
C LYS A 172 -21.02 -2.68 -2.10
N SER A 173 -20.06 -3.52 -2.51
CA SER A 173 -20.21 -4.98 -2.60
C SER A 173 -18.91 -5.66 -2.16
N LYS A 174 -18.96 -6.97 -1.91
CA LYS A 174 -17.87 -7.75 -1.30
C LYS A 174 -16.52 -7.60 -2.04
N THR A 175 -16.54 -7.53 -3.37
CA THR A 175 -15.34 -7.50 -4.21
C THR A 175 -15.08 -6.15 -4.89
N ASP A 176 -15.87 -5.11 -4.55
CA ASP A 176 -15.69 -3.77 -5.10
C ASP A 176 -14.48 -3.06 -4.46
N TYR A 177 -14.02 -1.96 -5.06
CA TYR A 177 -13.08 -1.05 -4.42
C TYR A 177 -13.67 -0.45 -3.15
N ALA A 178 -12.82 -0.22 -2.16
CA ALA A 178 -13.27 0.44 -0.94
C ALA A 178 -13.79 1.86 -1.23
N ILE A 179 -14.77 2.29 -0.45
CA ILE A 179 -15.19 3.69 -0.38
C ILE A 179 -14.19 4.47 0.48
N THR A 180 -13.79 3.87 1.60
CA THR A 180 -12.70 4.29 2.47
C THR A 180 -12.16 3.08 3.23
N ASN A 181 -10.92 3.15 3.68
CA ASN A 181 -10.31 2.13 4.53
C ASN A 181 -9.45 2.78 5.61
N VAL A 182 -9.27 2.05 6.69
CA VAL A 182 -8.43 2.42 7.82
C VAL A 182 -7.59 1.21 8.21
N CYS A 183 -6.33 1.41 8.45
CA CYS A 183 -5.45 0.40 9.03
C CYS A 183 -4.82 0.93 10.32
N VAL A 184 -4.86 0.14 11.36
CA VAL A 184 -4.22 0.43 12.65
C VAL A 184 -3.24 -0.69 12.97
N THR A 185 -2.07 -0.32 13.42
CA THR A 185 -1.09 -1.26 13.96
C THR A 185 -0.65 -0.83 15.35
N LYS A 186 -0.31 -1.80 16.19
CA LYS A 186 0.25 -1.61 17.53
C LYS A 186 1.53 -2.42 17.65
N THR A 187 2.62 -1.76 17.98
CA THR A 187 3.94 -2.35 18.25
C THR A 187 4.45 -1.85 19.60
N GLU A 188 5.62 -2.25 20.01
CA GLU A 188 6.30 -1.66 21.18
C GLU A 188 6.57 -0.16 21.02
N ALA A 189 6.77 0.32 19.78
CA ALA A 189 6.95 1.73 19.46
C ALA A 189 5.64 2.56 19.52
N GLY A 190 4.49 1.91 19.71
CA GLY A 190 3.20 2.55 19.82
C GLY A 190 2.21 2.18 18.71
N ILE A 191 1.12 2.95 18.67
CA ILE A 191 0.01 2.79 17.73
C ILE A 191 0.22 3.69 16.52
N ARG A 192 0.03 3.13 15.32
CA ARG A 192 0.00 3.87 14.06
C ARG A 192 -1.36 3.69 13.39
N ALA A 193 -1.89 4.76 12.85
CA ALA A 193 -3.20 4.79 12.17
C ALA A 193 -3.08 5.43 10.79
N ALA A 194 -3.39 4.67 9.75
CA ALA A 194 -3.37 5.11 8.36
C ALA A 194 -4.78 5.10 7.75
N ILE A 195 -5.09 6.13 6.95
CA ILE A 195 -6.37 6.30 6.27
C ILE A 195 -6.13 6.30 4.76
N GLY A 196 -6.86 5.46 4.03
CA GLY A 196 -6.79 5.35 2.58
C GLY A 196 -8.14 5.57 1.89
N VAL A 197 -8.08 5.59 0.56
CA VAL A 197 -9.25 5.75 -0.32
C VAL A 197 -10.12 6.97 0.05
N ARG A 198 -9.49 8.11 0.25
CA ARG A 198 -10.12 9.34 0.78
C ARG A 198 -10.54 10.45 -0.20
N PRO A 199 -10.67 10.40 -1.52
CA PRO A 199 -9.72 10.25 -2.61
C PRO A 199 -8.45 11.10 -2.43
N GLY A 200 -7.32 10.45 -2.66
CA GLY A 200 -5.99 11.00 -2.46
C GLY A 200 -5.05 9.91 -1.97
N LYS A 201 -3.78 10.21 -1.86
CA LYS A 201 -2.79 9.27 -1.30
C LYS A 201 -3.16 8.90 0.14
N ALA A 202 -2.84 7.69 0.56
CA ALA A 202 -2.96 7.28 1.97
C ALA A 202 -2.11 8.20 2.87
N VAL A 203 -2.60 8.45 4.08
CA VAL A 203 -1.95 9.32 5.06
C VAL A 203 -2.01 8.69 6.44
N LEU A 204 -1.04 9.02 7.30
CA LEU A 204 -1.13 8.80 8.74
C LEU A 204 -1.98 9.89 9.38
N SER A 205 -2.71 9.55 10.42
CA SER A 205 -3.36 10.54 11.29
C SER A 205 -2.48 10.77 12.52
N TYR A 206 -1.65 11.80 12.45
CA TYR A 206 -0.71 12.12 13.52
C TYR A 206 -1.41 12.56 14.80
N ARG A 207 -2.46 13.37 14.69
CA ARG A 207 -3.24 13.82 15.87
C ARG A 207 -3.89 12.63 16.59
N ALA A 208 -4.44 11.69 15.86
CA ALA A 208 -5.01 10.47 16.47
C ALA A 208 -3.92 9.60 17.11
N MET A 209 -2.78 9.43 16.45
CA MET A 209 -1.63 8.68 16.95
C MET A 209 -1.08 9.32 18.25
N ASP A 210 -0.95 10.63 18.28
CA ASP A 210 -0.48 11.39 19.44
C ASP A 210 -1.40 11.16 20.66
N ILE A 211 -2.70 11.28 20.46
CA ILE A 211 -3.70 11.05 21.53
C ILE A 211 -3.62 9.62 22.05
N LEU A 212 -3.52 8.63 21.15
CA LEU A 212 -3.49 7.21 21.52
C LEU A 212 -2.19 6.80 22.22
N ASN A 213 -1.07 7.41 21.86
CA ASN A 213 0.24 7.06 22.39
C ASN A 213 0.63 7.85 23.66
N SER A 214 -0.07 8.95 23.95
CA SER A 214 0.22 9.82 25.11
C SER A 214 -0.72 9.59 26.29
N ASN A 215 -1.72 8.73 26.17
CA ASN A 215 -2.74 8.53 27.19
C ASN A 215 -2.98 7.03 27.47
N GLU A 216 -3.51 6.72 28.65
CA GLU A 216 -4.12 5.42 28.91
C GLU A 216 -5.36 5.25 27.99
N ILE A 217 -5.45 4.11 27.31
CA ILE A 217 -6.48 3.91 26.30
C ILE A 217 -7.80 3.52 26.94
N THR A 218 -8.72 4.46 26.91
CA THR A 218 -10.12 4.29 27.31
C THR A 218 -11.04 4.53 26.12
N ASP A 219 -12.32 4.16 26.24
CA ASP A 219 -13.31 4.46 25.17
C ASP A 219 -13.38 5.97 24.87
N GLU A 220 -13.21 6.84 25.87
CA GLU A 220 -13.21 8.29 25.71
C GLU A 220 -11.98 8.76 24.91
N ILE A 221 -10.79 8.22 25.19
CA ILE A 221 -9.56 8.52 24.44
C ILE A 221 -9.68 8.03 23.00
N ILE A 222 -10.26 6.86 22.77
CA ILE A 222 -10.52 6.37 21.41
C ILE A 222 -11.45 7.32 20.66
N ASP A 223 -12.52 7.80 21.29
CA ASP A 223 -13.46 8.73 20.65
C ASP A 223 -12.80 10.08 20.34
N LYS A 224 -11.96 10.60 21.23
CA LYS A 224 -11.14 11.82 20.98
C LYS A 224 -10.18 11.61 19.81
N ALA A 225 -9.52 10.47 19.72
CA ALA A 225 -8.64 10.15 18.59
C ALA A 225 -9.41 10.08 17.26
N CYS A 226 -10.61 9.50 17.26
CA CYS A 226 -11.45 9.44 16.08
C CYS A 226 -11.92 10.83 15.60
N GLU A 227 -12.26 11.74 16.54
CA GLU A 227 -12.58 13.12 16.19
C GLU A 227 -11.37 13.85 15.63
N ALA A 228 -10.21 13.76 16.30
CA ALA A 228 -8.99 14.39 15.86
C ALA A 228 -8.57 13.94 14.43
N MET A 229 -8.69 12.65 14.13
CA MET A 229 -8.49 12.10 12.77
C MET A 229 -9.46 12.74 11.78
N SER A 230 -10.74 12.86 12.12
CA SER A 230 -11.77 13.36 11.21
C SER A 230 -11.61 14.85 10.87
N GLU A 231 -10.97 15.62 11.76
CA GLU A 231 -10.63 17.03 11.55
C GLU A 231 -9.32 17.20 10.76
N GLU A 232 -8.33 16.33 11.03
CA GLU A 232 -7.01 16.38 10.40
C GLU A 232 -7.03 15.92 8.95
N VAL A 233 -7.71 14.78 8.69
CA VAL A 233 -7.67 14.12 7.39
C VAL A 233 -8.67 14.74 6.42
N THR A 234 -8.16 15.18 5.26
CA THR A 234 -9.01 15.68 4.18
C THR A 234 -9.68 14.51 3.44
N PHE A 235 -11.00 14.55 3.36
CA PHE A 235 -11.81 13.59 2.62
C PHE A 235 -12.44 14.23 1.38
N GLY A 236 -12.09 13.69 0.21
CA GLY A 236 -12.67 14.14 -1.06
C GLY A 236 -13.96 13.40 -1.44
N SER A 237 -14.66 13.94 -2.40
CA SER A 237 -15.86 13.35 -3.00
C SER A 237 -15.58 12.78 -4.39
N ASN A 238 -16.24 11.69 -4.74
CA ASN A 238 -16.31 11.16 -6.09
C ASN A 238 -17.62 10.35 -6.25
N MET A 239 -17.81 9.69 -7.41
CA MET A 239 -19.03 8.88 -7.69
C MET A 239 -19.25 7.70 -6.74
N ARG A 240 -18.27 7.34 -5.90
CA ARG A 240 -18.38 6.25 -4.90
C ARG A 240 -18.92 6.71 -3.56
N GLY A 241 -18.70 7.97 -3.19
CA GLY A 241 -19.16 8.55 -1.93
C GLY A 241 -18.69 9.99 -1.74
N THR A 242 -19.42 10.73 -0.94
CA THR A 242 -19.06 12.10 -0.56
C THR A 242 -17.93 12.13 0.48
N GLY A 243 -17.20 13.22 0.57
CA GLY A 243 -16.18 13.43 1.61
C GLY A 243 -16.78 13.39 3.01
N GLU A 244 -17.97 13.93 3.19
CA GLU A 244 -18.72 13.89 4.46
C GLU A 244 -19.03 12.45 4.89
N TYR A 245 -19.57 11.63 3.99
CA TYR A 245 -19.82 10.21 4.26
C TYR A 245 -18.54 9.46 4.62
N ARG A 246 -17.44 9.68 3.86
CA ARG A 246 -16.15 9.04 4.15
C ARG A 246 -15.63 9.42 5.52
N ARG A 247 -15.71 10.72 5.89
CA ARG A 247 -15.32 11.24 7.20
C ARG A 247 -16.08 10.54 8.32
N ALA A 248 -17.41 10.51 8.23
CA ALA A 248 -18.26 9.89 9.23
C ALA A 248 -17.98 8.38 9.40
N VAL A 249 -17.84 7.66 8.29
CA VAL A 249 -17.56 6.22 8.31
C VAL A 249 -16.16 5.91 8.81
N SER A 250 -15.15 6.69 8.40
CA SER A 250 -13.75 6.48 8.82
C SER A 250 -13.57 6.58 10.33
N LYS A 251 -14.34 7.40 11.04
CA LYS A 251 -14.35 7.45 12.51
C LYS A 251 -14.74 6.08 13.10
N ASN A 252 -15.82 5.48 12.59
CA ASN A 252 -16.27 4.16 13.06
C ASN A 252 -15.27 3.05 12.70
N LEU A 253 -14.67 3.12 11.50
CA LEU A 253 -13.64 2.15 11.10
C LEU A 253 -12.39 2.27 11.98
N LEU A 254 -11.97 3.49 12.30
CA LEU A 254 -10.83 3.75 13.19
C LEU A 254 -11.12 3.21 14.59
N LYS A 255 -12.28 3.51 15.16
CA LYS A 255 -12.69 3.00 16.47
C LYS A 255 -12.66 1.46 16.55
N ARG A 256 -13.18 0.78 15.51
CA ARG A 256 -13.13 -0.69 15.43
C ARG A 256 -11.69 -1.19 15.32
N ALA A 257 -10.90 -0.60 14.43
CA ALA A 257 -9.52 -1.02 14.22
C ALA A 257 -8.66 -0.85 15.48
N ILE A 258 -8.85 0.23 16.25
CA ILE A 258 -8.14 0.42 17.53
C ILE A 258 -8.55 -0.68 18.53
N LYS A 259 -9.86 -0.96 18.68
CA LYS A 259 -10.33 -2.00 19.63
C LYS A 259 -9.84 -3.40 19.28
N GLU A 260 -9.60 -3.70 18.00
CA GLU A 260 -9.09 -5.01 17.57
C GLU A 260 -7.59 -5.20 17.87
N VAL A 261 -6.80 -4.13 17.95
CA VAL A 261 -5.34 -4.23 18.21
C VAL A 261 -4.98 -4.10 19.69
N LEU A 262 -5.93 -3.74 20.54
CA LEU A 262 -5.75 -3.68 21.99
C LEU A 262 -5.85 -5.07 22.63
#